data_b2fd8c0389b0778b12e9c5cf47d209dd
#
_entry.id   b2fd8c0389b0778b12e9c5cf47d209dd
#
_cell.length_a   1.000
_cell.length_b   1.000
_cell.length_c   1.000
_cell.angle_alpha   90.00
_cell.angle_beta   90.00
_cell.angle_gamma   90.00
#
_symmetry.space_group_name_H-M   'P 1'
#
loop_
_entity.id
_entity.type
_entity.pdbx_description
1 polymer ?
#
loop_
_entity_poly.entity_id
_entity_poly.type
_entity_poly.pdbx_seq_one_letter_code
_entity_poly.pdbx_strand_id
1 'polypeptide(L)'
;MCSSDLLNYGVDYTGGGCHHFDPIPSTWTKMVDILLFWAAEGVDGFRCDMAEMVPTAFWSYASQRLKAAHPEAILIGEVYNPALYRAYIASGFDYLYDKVGMYDCLRGVVCQQRAASEITAQWQATDDIRDRMLYFLENHDEQRIASDFFCGDARKALPAMMVSAWLRTNPVMVYAGQEWGERGMDHEGFSGVDGRSTIFDYWTVRAVYQGYFDRSSLGGGQRQLEVDYQQILRLANEEKALREGELFDLMYANAPSPCFDPQRQYAFLRKKDDELLIVNVNFSADQRTTQVRIPAHAFDFFQLGEGEYEGLDLLTGQHRTDRWDRDGEITLHTPGYGATIVRYKV
;
A
#
# COMPACT_ATOMS: atom_id res chain seq x y z
N MET A 1 -9.55 23.78 -1.21
CA MET A 1 -9.77 24.25 0.18
C MET A 1 -9.35 25.71 0.31
N CYS A 2 -10.15 26.56 0.94
CA CYS A 2 -9.76 27.94 1.20
C CYS A 2 -8.65 27.98 2.25
N SER A 3 -7.65 28.85 2.08
CA SER A 3 -6.57 29.07 3.04
C SER A 3 -7.05 29.52 4.44
N SER A 4 -8.33 29.83 4.59
CA SER A 4 -8.99 30.18 5.85
C SER A 4 -9.31 28.99 6.75
N ASP A 5 -9.27 27.76 6.22
CA ASP A 5 -9.66 26.56 6.97
C ASP A 5 -8.49 25.98 7.78
N LEU A 6 -7.26 26.44 7.55
CA LEU A 6 -6.08 26.00 8.27
C LEU A 6 -5.69 27.00 9.38
N LEU A 7 -5.26 26.45 10.52
CA LEU A 7 -4.68 27.25 11.58
C LEU A 7 -3.34 27.85 11.15
N ASN A 8 -3.04 29.06 11.59
CA ASN A 8 -1.75 29.68 11.30
C ASN A 8 -0.65 29.13 12.20
N TYR A 9 0.31 28.46 11.59
CA TYR A 9 1.50 27.90 12.24
C TYR A 9 2.71 28.84 12.19
N GLY A 10 2.50 30.11 11.98
CA GLY A 10 3.56 31.13 11.95
C GLY A 10 4.21 31.32 10.58
N VAL A 11 3.50 30.94 9.50
CA VAL A 11 3.91 31.21 8.13
C VAL A 11 3.00 32.25 7.51
N ASP A 12 3.59 33.30 6.97
CA ASP A 12 2.87 34.36 6.24
C ASP A 12 2.74 33.95 4.77
N TYR A 13 1.69 33.22 4.42
CA TYR A 13 1.40 32.79 3.06
C TYR A 13 1.03 33.97 2.12
N THR A 14 0.62 35.09 2.64
CA THR A 14 0.24 36.30 1.86
C THR A 14 1.40 37.24 1.66
N GLY A 15 2.39 37.22 2.57
CA GLY A 15 3.59 38.08 2.58
C GLY A 15 4.86 37.38 2.10
N GLY A 16 4.76 36.46 1.15
CA GLY A 16 5.93 35.80 0.54
C GLY A 16 6.51 34.61 1.30
N GLY A 17 5.74 33.99 2.20
CA GLY A 17 6.14 32.77 2.91
C GLY A 17 7.11 33.02 4.07
N CYS A 18 7.17 34.23 4.63
CA CYS A 18 8.02 34.52 5.77
C CYS A 18 7.65 33.70 7.00
N HIS A 19 8.65 33.24 7.73
CA HIS A 19 8.49 32.42 8.93
C HIS A 19 8.58 33.27 10.19
N HIS A 20 7.63 33.11 11.11
CA HIS A 20 7.56 33.77 12.40
C HIS A 20 7.52 32.71 13.51
N PHE A 21 8.65 32.06 13.78
CA PHE A 21 8.77 30.96 14.74
C PHE A 21 9.46 31.35 16.05
N ASP A 22 9.92 32.61 16.18
CA ASP A 22 10.46 33.19 17.40
C ASP A 22 9.75 34.50 17.73
N PRO A 23 9.01 34.57 18.85
CA PRO A 23 8.73 33.46 19.77
C PRO A 23 7.90 32.35 19.13
N ILE A 24 7.97 31.12 19.70
CA ILE A 24 7.19 29.98 19.25
C ILE A 24 5.70 30.34 19.20
N PRO A 25 5.01 30.13 18.07
CA PRO A 25 3.60 30.40 17.95
C PRO A 25 2.75 29.66 18.98
N SER A 26 1.77 30.32 19.59
CA SER A 26 0.87 29.68 20.56
C SER A 26 0.06 28.52 19.97
N THR A 27 -0.14 28.50 18.66
CA THR A 27 -0.75 27.36 17.95
C THR A 27 0.08 26.09 18.16
N TRP A 28 1.41 26.16 18.13
CA TRP A 28 2.27 24.99 18.29
C TRP A 28 2.12 24.35 19.67
N THR A 29 2.13 25.16 20.72
CA THR A 29 1.97 24.65 22.10
C THR A 29 0.61 24.02 22.28
N LYS A 30 -0.47 24.66 21.82
CA LYS A 30 -1.83 24.11 21.92
C LYS A 30 -2.01 22.81 21.17
N MET A 31 -1.47 22.72 19.95
CA MET A 31 -1.56 21.48 19.15
C MET A 31 -0.77 20.35 19.78
N VAL A 32 0.40 20.64 20.37
CA VAL A 32 1.17 19.63 21.12
C VAL A 32 0.42 19.20 22.38
N ASP A 33 -0.21 20.12 23.10
CA ASP A 33 -1.03 19.79 24.27
C ASP A 33 -2.19 18.85 23.90
N ILE A 34 -2.80 19.03 22.72
CA ILE A 34 -3.85 18.12 22.20
C ILE A 34 -3.27 16.74 21.91
N LEU A 35 -2.11 16.64 21.24
CA LEU A 35 -1.48 15.34 20.97
C LEU A 35 -1.12 14.61 22.26
N LEU A 36 -0.53 15.33 23.24
CA LEU A 36 -0.18 14.77 24.55
C LEU A 36 -1.41 14.32 25.34
N PHE A 37 -2.49 15.08 25.29
CA PHE A 37 -3.75 14.73 25.95
C PHE A 37 -4.28 13.39 25.41
N TRP A 38 -4.41 13.25 24.08
CA TRP A 38 -4.95 12.02 23.52
C TRP A 38 -3.99 10.81 23.67
N ALA A 39 -2.69 11.04 23.59
CA ALA A 39 -1.72 9.99 23.87
C ALA A 39 -1.78 9.52 25.32
N ALA A 40 -2.03 10.42 26.28
CA ALA A 40 -2.26 10.06 27.68
C ALA A 40 -3.55 9.29 27.90
N GLU A 41 -4.59 9.49 27.07
CA GLU A 41 -5.84 8.70 27.06
C GLU A 41 -5.66 7.32 26.40
N GLY A 42 -4.46 6.99 25.88
CA GLY A 42 -4.13 5.67 25.34
C GLY A 42 -4.25 5.53 23.82
N VAL A 43 -4.23 6.64 23.07
CA VAL A 43 -4.15 6.61 21.61
C VAL A 43 -2.73 6.23 21.19
N ASP A 44 -2.60 5.23 20.31
CA ASP A 44 -1.30 4.69 19.86
C ASP A 44 -0.60 5.58 18.82
N GLY A 45 -1.32 6.48 18.16
CA GLY A 45 -0.75 7.35 17.15
C GLY A 45 -1.76 8.28 16.51
N PHE A 46 -1.28 9.09 15.56
CA PHE A 46 -2.07 10.14 14.91
C PHE A 46 -1.86 10.13 13.41
N ARG A 47 -2.95 10.14 12.67
CA ARG A 47 -2.95 10.52 11.24
C ARG A 47 -3.09 12.05 11.16
N CYS A 48 -2.12 12.68 10.54
CA CYS A 48 -2.04 14.12 10.43
C CYS A 48 -2.55 14.56 9.06
N ASP A 49 -3.73 15.18 9.09
CA ASP A 49 -4.40 15.71 7.92
C ASP A 49 -3.60 16.85 7.29
N MET A 50 -3.52 16.85 5.95
CA MET A 50 -2.84 17.90 5.19
C MET A 50 -1.47 18.29 5.77
N ALA A 51 -0.69 17.30 6.22
CA ALA A 51 0.57 17.54 6.91
C ALA A 51 1.54 18.40 6.10
N GLU A 52 1.53 18.32 4.77
CA GLU A 52 2.39 19.10 3.89
C GLU A 52 2.07 20.61 3.89
N MET A 53 0.91 21.02 4.38
CA MET A 53 0.51 22.42 4.52
C MET A 53 1.00 23.02 5.85
N VAL A 54 1.55 22.22 6.74
CA VAL A 54 2.06 22.62 8.04
C VAL A 54 3.59 22.54 8.02
N PRO A 55 4.32 23.57 8.48
CA PRO A 55 5.77 23.63 8.34
C PRO A 55 6.47 22.50 9.09
N THR A 56 7.51 21.92 8.47
CA THR A 56 8.33 20.85 9.07
C THR A 56 8.94 21.23 10.41
N ALA A 57 9.19 22.53 10.65
CA ALA A 57 9.65 23.03 11.95
C ALA A 57 8.65 22.77 13.08
N PHE A 58 7.34 22.91 12.81
CA PHE A 58 6.29 22.53 13.77
C PHE A 58 6.30 21.02 13.99
N TRP A 59 6.37 20.21 12.93
CA TRP A 59 6.38 18.75 13.08
C TRP A 59 7.59 18.25 13.88
N SER A 60 8.78 18.84 13.67
CA SER A 60 9.96 18.54 14.49
C SER A 60 9.73 18.92 15.96
N TYR A 61 9.12 20.08 16.22
CA TYR A 61 8.79 20.52 17.58
C TYR A 61 7.76 19.58 18.25
N ALA A 62 6.73 19.18 17.51
CA ALA A 62 5.64 18.35 18.01
C ALA A 62 6.09 16.90 18.25
N SER A 63 6.76 16.27 17.25
CA SER A 63 7.22 14.89 17.32
C SER A 63 8.21 14.67 18.46
N GLN A 64 9.15 15.59 18.68
CA GLN A 64 10.10 15.51 19.79
C GLN A 64 9.39 15.48 21.15
N ARG A 65 8.37 16.32 21.35
CA ARG A 65 7.63 16.38 22.61
C ARG A 65 6.72 15.20 22.82
N LEU A 66 6.01 14.80 21.75
CA LEU A 66 5.16 13.62 21.81
C LEU A 66 5.99 12.36 22.13
N LYS A 67 7.07 12.12 21.41
CA LYS A 67 7.90 10.91 21.61
C LYS A 67 8.74 10.95 22.90
N ALA A 68 9.02 12.13 23.44
CA ALA A 68 9.64 12.23 24.75
C ALA A 68 8.72 11.76 25.89
N ALA A 69 7.40 11.98 25.76
CA ALA A 69 6.39 11.53 26.72
C ALA A 69 5.82 10.15 26.39
N HIS A 70 5.67 9.84 25.11
CA HIS A 70 5.07 8.62 24.57
C HIS A 70 5.95 8.07 23.44
N PRO A 71 7.06 7.34 23.74
CA PRO A 71 8.05 6.90 22.75
C PRO A 71 7.48 6.02 21.63
N GLU A 72 6.43 5.24 21.93
CA GLU A 72 5.78 4.31 20.99
C GLU A 72 4.71 4.98 20.12
N ALA A 73 4.37 6.26 20.36
CA ALA A 73 3.35 6.94 19.57
C ALA A 73 3.77 7.09 18.10
N ILE A 74 2.88 6.75 17.18
CA ILE A 74 3.12 6.75 15.73
C ILE A 74 2.53 8.02 15.10
N LEU A 75 3.27 8.63 14.18
CA LEU A 75 2.81 9.74 13.34
C LEU A 75 2.73 9.29 11.89
N ILE A 76 1.54 9.39 11.29
CA ILE A 76 1.28 9.12 9.88
C ILE A 76 0.90 10.43 9.20
N GLY A 77 1.69 10.86 8.21
CA GLY A 77 1.48 12.14 7.53
C GLY A 77 0.81 11.98 6.17
N GLU A 78 -0.17 12.84 5.91
CA GLU A 78 -0.70 13.05 4.58
C GLU A 78 0.18 14.07 3.85
N VAL A 79 1.09 13.58 3.02
CA VAL A 79 2.01 14.37 2.20
C VAL A 79 1.93 13.84 0.78
N TYR A 80 1.50 14.64 -0.17
CA TYR A 80 1.27 14.22 -1.55
C TYR A 80 2.40 14.64 -2.50
N ASN A 81 3.23 15.59 -2.11
CA ASN A 81 4.38 16.00 -2.90
C ASN A 81 5.59 15.07 -2.64
N PRO A 82 6.00 14.20 -3.58
CA PRO A 82 7.11 13.27 -3.37
C PRO A 82 8.46 13.95 -3.08
N ALA A 83 8.64 15.19 -3.53
CA ALA A 83 9.86 15.95 -3.24
C ALA A 83 10.00 16.32 -1.76
N LEU A 84 8.90 16.31 -1.00
CA LEU A 84 8.86 16.64 0.42
C LEU A 84 8.95 15.43 1.35
N TYR A 85 8.77 14.19 0.87
CA TYR A 85 8.71 13.00 1.71
C TYR A 85 9.86 12.92 2.72
N ARG A 86 11.10 13.08 2.25
CA ARG A 86 12.29 12.96 3.10
C ARG A 86 12.36 14.04 4.18
N ALA A 87 11.90 15.26 3.86
CA ALA A 87 11.86 16.37 4.84
C ALA A 87 10.83 16.10 5.94
N TYR A 88 9.65 15.56 5.59
CA TYR A 88 8.62 15.23 6.58
C TYR A 88 9.01 14.01 7.43
N ILE A 89 9.63 12.98 6.85
CA ILE A 89 10.21 11.87 7.63
C ILE A 89 11.28 12.39 8.60
N ALA A 90 12.18 13.27 8.13
CA ALA A 90 13.21 13.88 8.98
C ALA A 90 12.61 14.75 10.11
N SER A 91 11.39 15.30 9.93
CA SER A 91 10.68 16.06 10.96
C SER A 91 9.97 15.19 12.01
N GLY A 92 10.03 13.85 11.89
CA GLY A 92 9.58 12.91 12.90
C GLY A 92 8.35 12.08 12.55
N PHE A 93 7.87 12.12 11.31
CA PHE A 93 6.86 11.18 10.84
C PHE A 93 7.43 9.76 10.74
N ASP A 94 6.66 8.80 11.22
CA ASP A 94 6.99 7.39 11.10
C ASP A 94 6.61 6.85 9.72
N TYR A 95 5.45 7.28 9.20
CA TYR A 95 4.94 6.87 7.89
C TYR A 95 4.31 8.04 7.13
N LEU A 96 4.39 7.97 5.80
CA LEU A 96 3.69 8.88 4.88
C LEU A 96 2.86 8.08 3.88
N TYR A 97 1.73 8.62 3.45
CA TYR A 97 0.95 8.04 2.37
C TYR A 97 1.73 8.08 1.04
N ASP A 98 1.82 6.95 0.34
CA ASP A 98 2.32 6.92 -1.04
C ASP A 98 1.15 7.08 -2.03
N LYS A 99 0.60 8.30 -2.08
CA LYS A 99 -0.55 8.62 -2.93
C LYS A 99 -0.12 8.82 -4.39
N VAL A 100 0.81 9.72 -4.63
CA VAL A 100 1.18 10.17 -5.99
C VAL A 100 2.07 9.13 -6.70
N GLY A 101 2.84 8.34 -5.94
CA GLY A 101 3.67 7.26 -6.47
C GLY A 101 2.87 5.97 -6.68
N MET A 102 2.85 5.14 -5.64
CA MET A 102 2.33 3.76 -5.73
C MET A 102 0.81 3.71 -5.94
N TYR A 103 0.02 4.49 -5.18
CA TYR A 103 -1.44 4.48 -5.34
C TYR A 103 -1.88 4.87 -6.75
N ASP A 104 -1.41 6.01 -7.27
CA ASP A 104 -1.79 6.48 -8.62
C ASP A 104 -1.32 5.52 -9.71
N CYS A 105 -0.16 4.88 -9.53
CA CYS A 105 0.32 3.85 -10.44
C CYS A 105 -0.60 2.62 -10.43
N LEU A 106 -0.86 2.04 -9.26
CA LEU A 106 -1.69 0.84 -9.13
C LEU A 106 -3.11 1.08 -9.63
N ARG A 107 -3.70 2.25 -9.31
CA ARG A 107 -5.00 2.65 -9.87
C ARG A 107 -4.97 2.67 -11.39
N GLY A 108 -3.93 3.27 -11.97
CA GLY A 108 -3.75 3.32 -13.43
C GLY A 108 -3.61 1.94 -14.06
N VAL A 109 -2.89 1.01 -13.41
CA VAL A 109 -2.72 -0.38 -13.89
C VAL A 109 -4.06 -1.14 -13.82
N VAL A 110 -4.78 -1.05 -12.71
CA VAL A 110 -6.11 -1.67 -12.54
C VAL A 110 -7.11 -1.14 -13.58
N CYS A 111 -7.11 0.16 -13.82
CA CYS A 111 -7.95 0.81 -14.82
C CYS A 111 -7.44 0.64 -16.27
N GLN A 112 -6.37 -0.11 -16.49
CA GLN A 112 -5.75 -0.37 -17.81
C GLN A 112 -5.20 0.88 -18.51
N GLN A 113 -4.88 1.92 -17.75
CA GLN A 113 -4.32 3.18 -18.23
C GLN A 113 -2.79 3.20 -18.17
N ARG A 114 -2.20 2.32 -17.37
CA ARG A 114 -0.75 2.14 -17.18
C ARG A 114 -0.35 0.68 -17.33
N ALA A 115 0.93 0.47 -17.63
CA ALA A 115 1.54 -0.85 -17.65
C ALA A 115 1.91 -1.31 -16.23
N ALA A 116 1.80 -2.60 -15.95
CA ALA A 116 2.25 -3.17 -14.68
C ALA A 116 3.76 -2.95 -14.46
N SER A 117 4.56 -2.92 -15.52
CA SER A 117 6.01 -2.60 -15.44
C SER A 117 6.33 -1.21 -14.87
N GLU A 118 5.38 -0.27 -14.88
CA GLU A 118 5.58 1.06 -14.28
C GLU A 118 5.66 1.04 -12.74
N ILE A 119 5.21 -0.05 -12.10
CA ILE A 119 5.34 -0.27 -10.65
C ILE A 119 6.81 -0.21 -10.23
N THR A 120 7.72 -0.72 -11.06
CA THR A 120 9.17 -0.68 -10.80
C THR A 120 9.68 0.74 -10.54
N ALA A 121 9.31 1.70 -11.37
CA ALA A 121 9.75 3.09 -11.20
C ALA A 121 9.22 3.71 -9.89
N GLN A 122 8.02 3.29 -9.43
CA GLN A 122 7.42 3.86 -8.22
C GLN A 122 8.18 3.40 -6.96
N TRP A 123 8.43 2.10 -6.82
CA TRP A 123 9.15 1.62 -5.64
C TRP A 123 10.61 2.08 -5.64
N GLN A 124 11.25 2.22 -6.81
CA GLN A 124 12.62 2.73 -6.92
C GLN A 124 12.73 4.19 -6.47
N ALA A 125 11.72 5.02 -6.74
CA ALA A 125 11.70 6.43 -6.34
C ALA A 125 11.72 6.64 -4.81
N THR A 126 11.26 5.65 -4.05
CA THR A 126 11.16 5.67 -2.58
C THR A 126 11.98 4.56 -1.91
N ASP A 127 12.96 3.97 -2.60
CA ASP A 127 13.70 2.81 -2.09
C ASP A 127 14.45 3.10 -0.77
N ASP A 128 15.03 4.27 -0.65
CA ASP A 128 15.76 4.73 0.55
C ASP A 128 14.86 5.01 1.77
N ILE A 129 13.55 5.18 1.53
CA ILE A 129 12.54 5.44 2.57
C ILE A 129 11.42 4.40 2.57
N ARG A 130 11.65 3.25 1.94
CA ARG A 130 10.67 2.19 1.69
C ARG A 130 9.83 1.80 2.90
N ASP A 131 10.47 1.66 4.05
CA ASP A 131 9.82 1.22 5.29
C ASP A 131 8.98 2.33 5.95
N ARG A 132 8.98 3.53 5.35
CA ARG A 132 8.25 4.71 5.81
C ARG A 132 7.05 5.05 4.93
N MET A 133 6.83 4.31 3.82
CA MET A 133 5.76 4.59 2.88
C MET A 133 4.55 3.70 3.16
N LEU A 134 3.40 4.29 3.51
CA LEU A 134 2.14 3.58 3.71
C LEU A 134 1.44 3.38 2.37
N TYR A 135 1.30 2.12 1.94
CA TYR A 135 0.55 1.78 0.73
C TYR A 135 -0.93 1.58 1.03
N PHE A 136 -1.78 1.95 0.10
CA PHE A 136 -3.23 1.83 0.21
C PHE A 136 -3.87 1.82 -1.18
N LEU A 137 -5.12 1.38 -1.27
CA LEU A 137 -5.92 1.40 -2.50
C LEU A 137 -7.21 2.21 -2.34
N GLU A 138 -7.66 2.43 -1.12
CA GLU A 138 -8.80 3.26 -0.76
C GLU A 138 -8.48 4.08 0.49
N ASN A 139 -9.08 5.26 0.57
CA ASN A 139 -9.22 6.05 1.77
C ASN A 139 -10.50 6.89 1.68
N HIS A 140 -10.73 7.79 2.63
CA HIS A 140 -11.93 8.62 2.67
C HIS A 140 -11.98 9.73 1.60
N ASP A 141 -10.85 10.06 0.96
CA ASP A 141 -10.74 11.08 -0.08
C ASP A 141 -10.76 10.50 -1.49
N GLU A 142 -10.43 9.21 -1.65
CA GLU A 142 -10.35 8.55 -2.95
C GLU A 142 -11.62 7.75 -3.25
N GLN A 143 -11.91 7.56 -4.54
CA GLN A 143 -13.02 6.70 -4.94
C GLN A 143 -12.79 5.26 -4.52
N ARG A 144 -13.87 4.59 -4.10
CA ARG A 144 -13.90 3.16 -3.82
C ARG A 144 -13.57 2.37 -5.09
N ILE A 145 -12.81 1.29 -4.95
CA ILE A 145 -12.41 0.41 -6.06
C ILE A 145 -13.64 -0.10 -6.83
N ALA A 146 -14.68 -0.52 -6.10
CA ALA A 146 -15.89 -1.07 -6.68
C ALA A 146 -16.84 -0.01 -7.26
N SER A 147 -16.53 1.30 -7.16
CA SER A 147 -17.32 2.38 -7.74
C SER A 147 -17.21 2.40 -9.26
N ASP A 148 -18.21 3.02 -9.89
CA ASP A 148 -18.19 3.28 -11.34
C ASP A 148 -17.11 4.29 -11.75
N PHE A 149 -16.52 5.00 -10.78
CA PHE A 149 -15.45 5.99 -10.97
C PHE A 149 -14.03 5.42 -10.83
N PHE A 150 -13.89 4.16 -10.44
CA PHE A 150 -12.60 3.48 -10.41
C PHE A 150 -12.62 2.30 -11.40
N CYS A 151 -12.97 1.08 -11.00
CA CYS A 151 -12.99 -0.06 -11.90
C CYS A 151 -14.29 -0.90 -11.88
N GLY A 152 -15.27 -0.50 -11.08
CA GLY A 152 -16.62 -1.09 -11.04
C GLY A 152 -16.73 -2.48 -10.40
N ASP A 153 -15.61 -3.10 -10.07
CA ASP A 153 -15.53 -4.44 -9.48
C ASP A 153 -14.28 -4.55 -8.59
N ALA A 154 -14.48 -4.72 -7.27
CA ALA A 154 -13.39 -4.79 -6.29
C ALA A 154 -12.39 -5.92 -6.57
N ARG A 155 -12.81 -7.01 -7.21
CA ARG A 155 -11.94 -8.16 -7.52
C ARG A 155 -10.84 -7.81 -8.53
N LYS A 156 -11.08 -6.86 -9.41
CA LYS A 156 -10.08 -6.40 -10.39
C LYS A 156 -8.85 -5.78 -9.73
N ALA A 157 -8.97 -5.29 -8.51
CA ALA A 157 -7.87 -4.69 -7.75
C ALA A 157 -7.20 -5.66 -6.78
N LEU A 158 -7.60 -6.94 -6.71
CA LEU A 158 -6.87 -7.94 -5.91
C LEU A 158 -5.37 -7.99 -6.25
N PRO A 159 -4.96 -7.96 -7.55
CA PRO A 159 -3.53 -7.90 -7.90
C PRO A 159 -2.83 -6.67 -7.30
N ALA A 160 -3.49 -5.51 -7.30
CA ALA A 160 -2.94 -4.29 -6.72
C ALA A 160 -2.80 -4.41 -5.19
N MET A 161 -3.76 -5.06 -4.52
CA MET A 161 -3.65 -5.35 -3.09
C MET A 161 -2.51 -6.31 -2.78
N MET A 162 -2.30 -7.34 -3.60
CA MET A 162 -1.18 -8.27 -3.49
C MET A 162 0.17 -7.55 -3.66
N VAL A 163 0.30 -6.65 -4.65
CA VAL A 163 1.48 -5.80 -4.80
C VAL A 163 1.68 -4.92 -3.58
N SER A 164 0.63 -4.25 -3.11
CA SER A 164 0.73 -3.36 -1.93
C SER A 164 1.20 -4.10 -0.68
N ALA A 165 0.76 -5.36 -0.48
CA ALA A 165 1.06 -6.13 0.72
C ALA A 165 2.33 -6.98 0.64
N TRP A 166 2.81 -7.34 -0.57
CA TRP A 166 3.88 -8.34 -0.72
C TRP A 166 5.16 -7.79 -1.36
N LEU A 167 5.07 -6.63 -2.04
CA LEU A 167 6.23 -6.11 -2.79
C LEU A 167 7.36 -5.68 -1.86
N ARG A 168 7.04 -4.97 -0.78
CA ARG A 168 8.02 -4.37 0.14
C ARG A 168 7.65 -4.67 1.60
N THR A 169 8.45 -4.19 2.53
CA THR A 169 8.24 -4.30 3.99
C THR A 169 7.41 -3.14 4.56
N ASN A 170 6.80 -2.35 3.71
CA ASN A 170 5.97 -1.20 4.04
C ASN A 170 4.66 -1.60 4.74
N PRO A 171 4.09 -0.72 5.59
CA PRO A 171 2.75 -0.90 6.09
C PRO A 171 1.70 -0.73 4.98
N VAL A 172 0.56 -1.41 5.14
CA VAL A 172 -0.58 -1.35 4.22
C VAL A 172 -1.83 -0.95 4.99
N MET A 173 -2.57 0.00 4.44
CA MET A 173 -3.88 0.41 4.97
C MET A 173 -5.00 -0.21 4.13
N VAL A 174 -5.97 -0.82 4.81
CA VAL A 174 -7.25 -1.26 4.23
C VAL A 174 -8.34 -0.35 4.77
N TYR A 175 -9.05 0.34 3.89
CA TYR A 175 -10.14 1.22 4.29
C TYR A 175 -11.40 0.42 4.59
N ALA A 176 -12.09 0.73 5.68
CA ALA A 176 -13.27 0.00 6.14
C ALA A 176 -14.31 -0.20 5.03
N GLY A 177 -14.66 -1.46 4.73
CA GLY A 177 -15.56 -1.85 3.65
C GLY A 177 -14.88 -2.22 2.34
N GLN A 178 -13.59 -1.94 2.17
CA GLN A 178 -12.80 -2.32 0.99
C GLN A 178 -12.81 -3.85 0.82
N GLU A 179 -12.66 -4.59 1.91
CA GLU A 179 -12.68 -6.04 1.97
C GLU A 179 -14.05 -6.66 1.62
N TRP A 180 -15.10 -5.86 1.60
CA TRP A 180 -16.45 -6.27 1.19
C TRP A 180 -16.91 -5.60 -0.11
N GLY A 181 -16.03 -4.86 -0.77
CA GLY A 181 -16.32 -4.22 -2.04
C GLY A 181 -17.33 -3.08 -1.93
N GLU A 182 -17.20 -2.22 -0.90
CA GLU A 182 -18.01 -1.00 -0.78
C GLU A 182 -17.85 -0.15 -2.04
N ARG A 183 -18.99 0.35 -2.55
CA ARG A 183 -19.01 1.08 -3.82
C ARG A 183 -18.97 2.60 -3.65
N GLY A 184 -19.47 3.14 -2.53
CA GLY A 184 -19.64 4.59 -2.35
C GLY A 184 -20.55 5.22 -3.41
N MET A 185 -21.57 4.48 -3.84
CA MET A 185 -22.49 4.91 -4.92
C MET A 185 -23.89 5.28 -4.41
N ASP A 186 -24.07 5.38 -3.12
CA ASP A 186 -25.30 5.82 -2.50
C ASP A 186 -25.35 7.37 -2.43
N HIS A 187 -26.55 7.93 -2.32
CA HIS A 187 -26.77 9.37 -2.15
C HIS A 187 -26.50 9.83 -0.72
N GLU A 188 -25.40 9.39 -0.14
CA GLU A 188 -25.05 9.64 1.26
C GLU A 188 -24.45 11.03 1.51
N GLY A 189 -24.18 11.75 0.42
CA GLY A 189 -23.50 12.64 0.70
C GLY A 189 -22.94 13.96 0.65
N PHE A 190 -21.76 14.00 1.06
CA PHE A 190 -20.96 15.22 1.05
C PHE A 190 -20.73 15.71 -0.40
N SER A 191 -20.47 14.80 -1.31
CA SER A 191 -20.22 15.10 -2.74
C SER A 191 -21.29 14.52 -3.69
N GLY A 192 -22.32 13.85 -3.16
CA GLY A 192 -23.29 13.11 -3.98
C GLY A 192 -22.79 11.71 -4.36
N VAL A 193 -23.23 11.20 -5.50
CA VAL A 193 -22.85 9.88 -6.01
C VAL A 193 -21.56 10.02 -6.81
N ASP A 194 -20.42 9.99 -6.14
CA ASP A 194 -19.10 10.19 -6.76
C ASP A 194 -18.09 9.05 -6.50
N GLY A 195 -18.55 7.95 -5.92
CA GLY A 195 -17.71 6.79 -5.62
C GLY A 195 -16.96 6.88 -4.30
N ARG A 196 -17.28 7.84 -3.44
CA ARG A 196 -16.70 8.00 -2.09
C ARG A 196 -17.72 7.65 -1.03
N SER A 197 -17.28 7.06 0.07
CA SER A 197 -18.11 6.87 1.26
C SER A 197 -17.93 8.08 2.17
N THR A 198 -19.03 8.53 2.81
CA THR A 198 -18.94 9.59 3.81
C THR A 198 -18.14 9.15 5.04
N ILE A 199 -17.46 10.10 5.67
CA ILE A 199 -16.79 9.92 6.97
C ILE A 199 -17.70 10.28 8.15
N PHE A 200 -18.91 10.77 7.88
CA PHE A 200 -19.82 11.26 8.91
C PHE A 200 -20.72 10.15 9.43
N ASP A 201 -21.06 10.21 10.71
CA ASP A 201 -21.81 9.19 11.44
C ASP A 201 -23.33 9.22 11.19
N TYR A 202 -23.83 10.23 10.48
CA TYR A 202 -25.26 10.32 10.12
C TYR A 202 -25.65 9.34 8.99
N TRP A 203 -24.68 8.65 8.38
CA TRP A 203 -24.93 7.71 7.29
C TRP A 203 -24.37 6.32 7.61
N THR A 204 -25.14 5.29 7.30
CA THR A 204 -24.68 3.90 7.44
C THR A 204 -24.05 3.41 6.14
N VAL A 205 -22.74 3.19 6.13
CA VAL A 205 -22.04 2.55 5.01
C VAL A 205 -22.44 1.09 4.94
N ARG A 206 -23.19 0.72 3.90
CA ARG A 206 -23.91 -0.55 3.81
C ARG A 206 -23.00 -1.78 3.91
N ALA A 207 -21.90 -1.82 3.17
CA ALA A 207 -21.00 -2.97 3.19
C ALA A 207 -20.36 -3.15 4.58
N VAL A 208 -20.00 -2.05 5.26
CA VAL A 208 -19.47 -2.07 6.62
C VAL A 208 -20.51 -2.61 7.61
N TYR A 209 -21.76 -2.12 7.51
CA TYR A 209 -22.84 -2.61 8.36
C TYR A 209 -23.08 -4.10 8.16
N GLN A 210 -23.17 -4.56 6.91
CA GLN A 210 -23.36 -5.97 6.57
C GLN A 210 -22.19 -6.83 7.06
N GLY A 211 -20.95 -6.39 6.80
CA GLY A 211 -19.75 -7.13 7.17
C GLY A 211 -19.57 -7.28 8.68
N TYR A 212 -19.99 -6.31 9.46
CA TYR A 212 -19.78 -6.30 10.90
C TYR A 212 -21.02 -6.72 11.71
N PHE A 213 -22.20 -6.17 11.42
CA PHE A 213 -23.42 -6.40 12.23
C PHE A 213 -24.38 -7.42 11.63
N ASP A 214 -24.45 -7.57 10.30
CA ASP A 214 -25.38 -8.47 9.62
C ASP A 214 -24.71 -9.32 8.56
N ARG A 215 -23.78 -10.16 8.99
CA ARG A 215 -23.00 -11.03 8.10
C ARG A 215 -23.84 -12.00 7.26
N SER A 216 -25.09 -12.27 7.70
CA SER A 216 -26.01 -13.15 6.95
C SER A 216 -26.42 -12.51 5.61
N SER A 217 -26.47 -11.19 5.53
CA SER A 217 -26.83 -10.44 4.31
C SER A 217 -25.69 -10.25 3.31
N LEU A 218 -24.45 -10.60 3.67
CA LEU A 218 -23.33 -10.58 2.73
C LEU A 218 -23.57 -11.52 1.55
N GLY A 219 -23.39 -11.02 0.33
CA GLY A 219 -23.41 -11.82 -0.89
C GLY A 219 -22.22 -12.77 -1.00
N GLY A 220 -22.33 -13.81 -1.86
CA GLY A 220 -21.23 -14.76 -2.06
C GLY A 220 -19.94 -14.11 -2.54
N GLY A 221 -20.03 -13.12 -3.43
CA GLY A 221 -18.86 -12.36 -3.92
C GLY A 221 -18.17 -11.55 -2.83
N GLN A 222 -18.94 -10.93 -1.92
CA GLN A 222 -18.40 -10.16 -0.78
C GLN A 222 -17.66 -11.06 0.21
N ARG A 223 -18.24 -12.23 0.51
CA ARG A 223 -17.59 -13.22 1.39
C ARG A 223 -16.30 -13.77 0.79
N GLN A 224 -16.29 -14.01 -0.52
CA GLN A 224 -15.08 -14.48 -1.20
C GLN A 224 -14.01 -13.39 -1.19
N LEU A 225 -14.38 -12.13 -1.46
CA LEU A 225 -13.45 -11.00 -1.40
C LEU A 225 -12.83 -10.84 -0.01
N GLU A 226 -13.63 -10.98 1.05
CA GLU A 226 -13.15 -10.97 2.43
C GLU A 226 -12.11 -12.09 2.68
N VAL A 227 -12.39 -13.30 2.20
CA VAL A 227 -11.44 -14.43 2.31
C VAL A 227 -10.14 -14.13 1.56
N ASP A 228 -10.24 -13.57 0.35
CA ASP A 228 -9.08 -13.18 -0.44
C ASP A 228 -8.22 -12.13 0.31
N TYR A 229 -8.84 -11.09 0.90
CA TYR A 229 -8.14 -10.09 1.73
C TYR A 229 -7.50 -10.71 2.98
N GLN A 230 -8.21 -11.57 3.68
CA GLN A 230 -7.67 -12.28 4.85
C GLN A 230 -6.44 -13.11 4.46
N GLN A 231 -6.47 -13.81 3.33
CA GLN A 231 -5.35 -14.61 2.86
C GLN A 231 -4.15 -13.72 2.48
N ILE A 232 -4.38 -12.63 1.75
CA ILE A 232 -3.32 -11.67 1.36
C ILE A 232 -2.63 -11.11 2.58
N LEU A 233 -3.40 -10.59 3.55
CA LEU A 233 -2.86 -9.95 4.76
C LEU A 233 -2.22 -10.98 5.70
N ARG A 234 -2.77 -12.19 5.79
CA ARG A 234 -2.18 -13.28 6.57
C ARG A 234 -0.79 -13.63 6.05
N LEU A 235 -0.65 -13.86 4.72
CA LEU A 235 0.65 -14.14 4.12
C LEU A 235 1.64 -13.01 4.36
N ALA A 236 1.23 -11.75 4.21
CA ALA A 236 2.07 -10.59 4.49
C ALA A 236 2.60 -10.58 5.93
N ASN A 237 1.83 -11.11 6.89
CA ASN A 237 2.21 -11.16 8.30
C ASN A 237 2.93 -12.45 8.72
N GLU A 238 2.69 -13.57 8.06
CA GLU A 238 3.25 -14.88 8.45
C GLU A 238 4.55 -15.20 7.72
N GLU A 239 4.66 -14.90 6.39
CA GLU A 239 5.83 -15.25 5.59
C GLU A 239 6.99 -14.31 5.90
N LYS A 240 8.09 -14.87 6.37
CA LYS A 240 9.26 -14.11 6.83
C LYS A 240 9.87 -13.27 5.71
N ALA A 241 9.93 -13.84 4.48
CA ALA A 241 10.44 -13.14 3.33
C ALA A 241 9.58 -11.93 2.93
N LEU A 242 8.26 -11.93 3.20
CA LEU A 242 7.41 -10.76 2.97
C LEU A 242 7.60 -9.70 4.05
N ARG A 243 7.70 -10.10 5.32
CA ARG A 243 7.84 -9.17 6.45
C ARG A 243 9.21 -8.48 6.50
N GLU A 244 10.27 -9.22 6.21
CA GLU A 244 11.64 -8.82 6.54
C GLU A 244 12.63 -9.01 5.40
N GLY A 245 12.18 -9.61 4.27
CA GLY A 245 13.04 -10.01 3.18
C GLY A 245 13.41 -8.87 2.23
N GLU A 246 14.48 -9.09 1.49
CA GLU A 246 14.87 -8.23 0.38
C GLU A 246 14.03 -8.51 -0.86
N LEU A 247 13.81 -7.47 -1.65
CA LEU A 247 13.14 -7.52 -2.95
C LEU A 247 14.15 -7.68 -4.08
N PHE A 248 13.82 -8.53 -5.04
CA PHE A 248 14.47 -8.54 -6.36
C PHE A 248 13.41 -8.44 -7.45
N ASP A 249 13.40 -7.34 -8.18
CA ASP A 249 12.48 -7.08 -9.28
C ASP A 249 12.90 -7.88 -10.52
N LEU A 250 11.97 -8.68 -11.06
CA LEU A 250 12.22 -9.52 -12.24
C LEU A 250 11.80 -8.85 -13.55
N MET A 251 11.18 -7.65 -13.50
CA MET A 251 10.59 -7.03 -14.70
C MET A 251 11.61 -6.70 -15.77
N TYR A 252 12.82 -6.27 -15.41
CA TYR A 252 13.85 -5.94 -16.38
C TYR A 252 14.37 -7.15 -17.17
N ALA A 253 14.27 -8.37 -16.57
CA ALA A 253 14.71 -9.62 -17.20
C ALA A 253 13.59 -10.28 -18.01
N ASN A 254 12.35 -9.80 -17.89
CA ASN A 254 11.16 -10.39 -18.50
C ASN A 254 10.54 -9.42 -19.52
N ALA A 255 11.16 -9.37 -20.71
CA ALA A 255 10.66 -8.59 -21.84
C ALA A 255 9.32 -9.15 -22.36
N PRO A 256 8.53 -8.34 -23.11
CA PRO A 256 7.30 -8.82 -23.75
C PRO A 256 7.53 -10.06 -24.60
N SER A 257 6.76 -11.12 -24.33
CA SER A 257 6.82 -12.39 -25.06
C SER A 257 5.44 -13.05 -25.08
N PRO A 258 5.22 -14.14 -25.84
CA PRO A 258 3.98 -14.89 -25.77
C PRO A 258 3.68 -15.46 -24.36
N CYS A 259 4.72 -15.63 -23.53
CA CYS A 259 4.62 -16.20 -22.19
C CYS A 259 4.76 -15.19 -21.06
N PHE A 260 5.03 -13.89 -21.34
CA PHE A 260 5.08 -12.81 -20.34
C PHE A 260 4.60 -11.48 -20.91
N ASP A 261 3.60 -10.88 -20.28
CA ASP A 261 3.03 -9.59 -20.68
C ASP A 261 3.30 -8.53 -19.60
N PRO A 262 4.34 -7.71 -19.71
CA PRO A 262 4.67 -6.67 -18.72
C PRO A 262 3.65 -5.52 -18.67
N GLN A 263 2.68 -5.47 -19.59
CA GLN A 263 1.56 -4.55 -19.49
C GLN A 263 0.59 -4.97 -18.38
N ARG A 264 0.46 -6.29 -18.15
CA ARG A 264 -0.55 -6.89 -17.26
C ARG A 264 0.01 -7.82 -16.20
N GLN A 265 1.30 -8.09 -16.21
CA GLN A 265 1.95 -8.98 -15.26
C GLN A 265 3.11 -8.26 -14.56
N TYR A 266 3.27 -8.57 -13.28
CA TYR A 266 4.37 -8.07 -12.47
C TYR A 266 4.98 -9.22 -11.68
N ALA A 267 6.29 -9.46 -11.86
CA ALA A 267 6.99 -10.57 -11.23
C ALA A 267 8.17 -10.09 -10.39
N PHE A 268 8.35 -10.71 -9.22
CA PHE A 268 9.45 -10.39 -8.32
C PHE A 268 9.79 -11.56 -7.40
N LEU A 269 10.95 -11.48 -6.77
CA LEU A 269 11.39 -12.39 -5.72
C LEU A 269 11.43 -11.65 -4.38
N ARG A 270 11.17 -12.39 -3.30
CA ARG A 270 11.43 -11.96 -1.93
C ARG A 270 12.26 -13.04 -1.24
N LYS A 271 13.29 -12.65 -0.50
CA LYS A 271 14.11 -13.63 0.24
C LYS A 271 14.49 -13.13 1.61
N LYS A 272 14.36 -14.03 2.57
CA LYS A 272 14.90 -13.88 3.93
C LYS A 272 15.43 -15.21 4.41
N ASP A 273 16.69 -15.23 4.81
CA ASP A 273 17.39 -16.44 5.25
C ASP A 273 17.23 -17.62 4.25
N ASP A 274 16.63 -18.73 4.64
CA ASP A 274 16.36 -19.91 3.80
C ASP A 274 15.00 -19.89 3.10
N GLU A 275 14.21 -18.82 3.27
CA GLU A 275 12.90 -18.65 2.63
C GLU A 275 13.03 -17.79 1.38
N LEU A 276 12.70 -18.36 0.22
CA LEU A 276 12.64 -17.67 -1.07
C LEU A 276 11.22 -17.76 -1.61
N LEU A 277 10.65 -16.62 -1.98
CA LEU A 277 9.35 -16.52 -2.64
C LEU A 277 9.53 -16.04 -4.07
N ILE A 278 8.87 -16.68 -5.02
CA ILE A 278 8.60 -16.14 -6.35
C ILE A 278 7.13 -15.71 -6.40
N VAL A 279 6.90 -14.49 -6.85
CA VAL A 279 5.56 -13.92 -6.99
C VAL A 279 5.36 -13.48 -8.43
N ASN A 280 4.25 -13.88 -9.04
CA ASN A 280 3.77 -13.34 -10.30
C ASN A 280 2.33 -12.86 -10.12
N VAL A 281 2.09 -11.59 -10.38
CA VAL A 281 0.78 -10.93 -10.24
C VAL A 281 0.20 -10.68 -11.62
N ASN A 282 -1.09 -10.95 -11.81
CA ASN A 282 -1.79 -10.85 -13.09
C ASN A 282 -2.99 -9.87 -13.00
N PHE A 283 -2.89 -8.74 -13.67
CA PHE A 283 -3.91 -7.70 -13.76
C PHE A 283 -4.89 -7.92 -14.94
N SER A 284 -4.79 -9.02 -15.69
CA SER A 284 -5.76 -9.37 -16.73
C SER A 284 -6.89 -10.25 -16.19
N ALA A 285 -8.02 -10.27 -16.90
CA ALA A 285 -9.15 -11.13 -16.56
C ALA A 285 -8.87 -12.63 -16.78
N ASP A 286 -8.02 -12.93 -17.75
CA ASP A 286 -7.73 -14.30 -18.14
C ASP A 286 -6.60 -14.90 -17.30
N GLN A 287 -6.73 -16.19 -16.99
CA GLN A 287 -5.62 -16.97 -16.45
C GLN A 287 -4.45 -16.99 -17.44
N ARG A 288 -3.23 -16.88 -16.92
CA ARG A 288 -2.00 -16.90 -17.71
C ARG A 288 -1.07 -18.02 -17.27
N THR A 289 -0.53 -18.73 -18.25
CA THR A 289 0.65 -19.58 -18.05
C THR A 289 1.86 -18.72 -18.40
N THR A 290 2.66 -18.40 -17.39
CA THR A 290 3.74 -17.44 -17.47
C THR A 290 5.07 -18.15 -17.31
N GLN A 291 6.03 -17.89 -18.19
CA GLN A 291 7.43 -18.27 -18.01
C GLN A 291 8.18 -17.06 -17.46
N VAL A 292 8.57 -17.14 -16.19
CA VAL A 292 9.28 -16.06 -15.50
C VAL A 292 10.76 -16.40 -15.52
N ARG A 293 11.55 -15.59 -16.26
CA ARG A 293 13.00 -15.73 -16.32
C ARG A 293 13.63 -15.24 -15.02
N ILE A 294 14.53 -16.05 -14.46
CA ILE A 294 15.31 -15.72 -13.28
C ILE A 294 16.75 -15.44 -13.73
N PRO A 295 17.17 -14.17 -13.78
CA PRO A 295 18.48 -13.81 -14.30
C PRO A 295 19.62 -14.25 -13.38
N ALA A 296 20.81 -14.51 -13.94
CA ALA A 296 22.01 -14.87 -13.17
C ALA A 296 22.27 -13.87 -12.01
N HIS A 297 21.97 -12.58 -12.22
CA HIS A 297 22.10 -11.53 -11.20
C HIS A 297 21.24 -11.79 -9.94
N ALA A 298 20.05 -12.41 -10.08
CA ALA A 298 19.24 -12.78 -8.91
C ALA A 298 19.92 -13.87 -8.07
N PHE A 299 20.60 -14.81 -8.71
CA PHE A 299 21.38 -15.83 -8.02
C PHE A 299 22.55 -15.22 -7.25
N ASP A 300 23.26 -14.27 -7.85
CA ASP A 300 24.38 -13.58 -7.19
C ASP A 300 23.87 -12.71 -6.03
N PHE A 301 22.78 -11.97 -6.22
CA PHE A 301 22.19 -11.11 -5.20
C PHE A 301 21.72 -11.88 -3.97
N PHE A 302 21.02 -12.99 -4.18
CA PHE A 302 20.49 -13.82 -3.10
C PHE A 302 21.39 -14.98 -2.69
N GLN A 303 22.55 -15.17 -3.34
CA GLN A 303 23.48 -16.28 -3.11
C GLN A 303 22.79 -17.64 -3.28
N LEU A 304 21.99 -17.79 -4.35
CA LEU A 304 21.25 -19.03 -4.64
C LEU A 304 22.16 -20.06 -5.32
N GLY A 305 21.93 -21.34 -5.00
CA GLY A 305 22.46 -22.47 -5.76
C GLY A 305 21.60 -22.79 -6.99
N GLU A 306 22.19 -23.45 -8.00
CA GLU A 306 21.43 -24.08 -9.07
C GLU A 306 21.01 -25.48 -8.64
N GLY A 307 19.79 -25.92 -9.00
CA GLY A 307 19.29 -27.22 -8.61
C GLY A 307 17.77 -27.34 -8.66
N GLU A 308 17.27 -28.46 -8.17
CA GLU A 308 15.85 -28.69 -7.98
C GLU A 308 15.45 -28.30 -6.55
N TYR A 309 14.39 -27.50 -6.44
CA TYR A 309 13.84 -27.07 -5.17
C TYR A 309 12.38 -27.46 -5.07
N GLU A 310 11.99 -27.99 -3.90
CA GLU A 310 10.59 -28.22 -3.57
C GLU A 310 9.91 -26.90 -3.21
N GLY A 311 8.81 -26.61 -3.89
CA GLY A 311 8.01 -25.41 -3.72
C GLY A 311 6.62 -25.72 -3.18
N LEU A 312 6.05 -24.76 -2.47
CA LEU A 312 4.67 -24.75 -2.02
C LEU A 312 3.98 -23.48 -2.52
N ASP A 313 2.95 -23.63 -3.34
CA ASP A 313 2.06 -22.53 -3.70
C ASP A 313 1.21 -22.15 -2.47
N LEU A 314 1.40 -20.94 -1.96
CA LEU A 314 0.80 -20.49 -0.70
C LEU A 314 -0.68 -20.14 -0.81
N LEU A 315 -1.19 -19.93 -2.04
CA LEU A 315 -2.61 -19.63 -2.26
C LEU A 315 -3.43 -20.91 -2.44
N THR A 316 -2.85 -21.93 -3.08
CA THR A 316 -3.56 -23.18 -3.41
C THR A 316 -3.19 -24.35 -2.50
N GLY A 317 -2.06 -24.27 -1.79
CA GLY A 317 -1.50 -25.37 -1.00
C GLY A 317 -0.88 -26.50 -1.84
N GLN A 318 -0.69 -26.29 -3.14
CA GLN A 318 -0.12 -27.33 -4.03
C GLN A 318 1.40 -27.36 -3.91
N HIS A 319 1.94 -28.57 -3.77
CA HIS A 319 3.37 -28.84 -3.86
C HIS A 319 3.81 -28.92 -5.32
N ARG A 320 5.03 -28.48 -5.56
CA ARG A 320 5.67 -28.54 -6.88
C ARG A 320 7.18 -28.72 -6.73
N THR A 321 7.85 -29.14 -7.78
CA THR A 321 9.31 -29.17 -7.87
C THR A 321 9.73 -28.37 -9.09
N ASP A 322 10.61 -27.41 -8.91
CA ASP A 322 11.11 -26.57 -9.99
C ASP A 322 12.63 -26.63 -10.04
N ARG A 323 13.14 -26.65 -11.26
CA ARG A 323 14.55 -26.51 -11.50
C ARG A 323 14.92 -25.03 -11.60
N TRP A 324 15.82 -24.59 -10.75
CA TRP A 324 16.36 -23.25 -10.73
C TRP A 324 17.77 -23.22 -11.34
N ASP A 325 17.87 -22.63 -12.51
CA ASP A 325 19.13 -22.44 -13.24
C ASP A 325 19.35 -20.94 -13.50
N ARG A 326 20.61 -20.53 -13.59
CA ARG A 326 20.98 -19.15 -13.97
C ARG A 326 20.46 -18.85 -15.36
N ASP A 327 19.73 -17.74 -15.50
CA ASP A 327 19.03 -17.36 -16.73
C ASP A 327 17.95 -18.34 -17.19
N GLY A 328 17.55 -19.30 -16.33
CA GLY A 328 16.45 -20.22 -16.55
C GLY A 328 15.07 -19.59 -16.35
N GLU A 329 14.04 -20.36 -16.56
CA GLU A 329 12.64 -19.93 -16.46
C GLU A 329 11.84 -20.83 -15.50
N ILE A 330 10.99 -20.22 -14.70
CA ILE A 330 10.00 -20.90 -13.85
C ILE A 330 8.62 -20.71 -14.47
N THR A 331 7.90 -21.81 -14.72
CA THR A 331 6.53 -21.75 -15.25
C THR A 331 5.53 -21.58 -14.11
N LEU A 332 4.71 -20.52 -14.16
CA LEU A 332 3.67 -20.20 -13.20
C LEU A 332 2.30 -20.16 -13.87
N HIS A 333 1.28 -20.69 -13.20
CA HIS A 333 -0.12 -20.64 -13.66
C HIS A 333 -0.87 -19.64 -12.79
N THR A 334 -0.99 -18.40 -13.28
CA THR A 334 -1.54 -17.29 -12.50
C THR A 334 -2.99 -17.02 -12.89
N PRO A 335 -3.94 -17.06 -11.94
CA PRO A 335 -5.35 -16.79 -12.23
C PRO A 335 -5.56 -15.34 -12.72
N GLY A 336 -6.69 -15.12 -13.40
CA GLY A 336 -7.12 -13.77 -13.76
C GLY A 336 -7.43 -12.95 -12.51
N TYR A 337 -7.01 -11.69 -12.50
CA TYR A 337 -7.09 -10.78 -11.36
C TYR A 337 -6.58 -11.39 -10.06
N GLY A 338 -5.43 -12.03 -10.11
CA GLY A 338 -4.84 -12.72 -8.97
C GLY A 338 -3.32 -12.82 -9.04
N ALA A 339 -2.77 -13.74 -8.27
CA ALA A 339 -1.34 -14.00 -8.25
C ALA A 339 -1.05 -15.50 -8.07
N THR A 340 0.20 -15.86 -8.33
CA THR A 340 0.84 -17.09 -7.86
C THR A 340 1.98 -16.68 -6.95
N ILE A 341 2.05 -17.26 -5.78
CA ILE A 341 3.14 -17.07 -4.82
C ILE A 341 3.63 -18.44 -4.37
N VAL A 342 4.87 -18.77 -4.72
CA VAL A 342 5.46 -20.07 -4.39
C VAL A 342 6.63 -19.84 -3.44
N ARG A 343 6.60 -20.56 -2.31
CA ARG A 343 7.67 -20.60 -1.32
C ARG A 343 8.58 -21.79 -1.58
N TYR A 344 9.88 -21.52 -1.64
CA TYR A 344 10.95 -22.49 -1.66
C TYR A 344 11.80 -22.38 -0.41
N LYS A 345 12.35 -23.48 0.00
CA LYS A 345 13.40 -23.53 1.01
C LYS A 345 14.76 -23.68 0.31
N VAL A 346 15.62 -22.66 0.42
CA VAL A 346 16.89 -22.57 -0.30
C VAL A 346 18.09 -22.49 0.64
#